data_334b123af0b49e1020a281f65ba4c7ca
#
_entry.id   334b123af0b49e1020a281f65ba4c7ca
#
_cell.length_a   1.000
_cell.length_b   1.000
_cell.length_c   1.000
_cell.angle_alpha   90.00
_cell.angle_beta   90.00
_cell.angle_gamma   90.00
#
_symmetry.space_group_name_H-M   'P 1'
#
loop_
_entity.id
_entity.type
_entity.pdbx_description
1 polymer ?
#
loop_
_entity_poly.entity_id
_entity_poly.type
_entity_poly.pdbx_seq_one_letter_code
_entity_poly.pdbx_strand_id
1 'polypeptide(L)'
;MEKTNNLKILNIISGASQGGAEKFFERFSISIQKQKGIEQRVIIKKNKRRCNFLRQNKIMLEELAFRSKFDFYTRKKIKKVIEDFKPDIVLSWMNRASDMIPVDRNNYKSIGRLGGYYKIKNYLNCDYLIANTEDIKTYIIEQGWDPEKVFYIPNFVEKK
;
A
#
# COMPACT_ATOMS: atom_id res chain seq x y z
N MET A 1 -27.37 2.43 19.15
CA MET A 1 -26.78 2.16 17.81
C MET A 1 -25.27 2.22 17.97
N GLU A 2 -24.61 1.07 17.96
CA GLU A 2 -23.15 1.02 17.91
C GLU A 2 -22.68 1.69 16.62
N LYS A 3 -21.90 2.75 16.74
CA LYS A 3 -21.14 3.28 15.60
C LYS A 3 -20.15 2.20 15.19
N THR A 4 -20.49 1.42 14.18
CA THR A 4 -19.51 0.57 13.50
C THR A 4 -18.45 1.48 12.93
N ASN A 5 -17.32 1.62 13.63
CA ASN A 5 -16.18 2.34 13.11
C ASN A 5 -15.70 1.61 11.86
N ASN A 6 -15.79 2.28 10.70
CA ASN A 6 -15.21 1.74 9.47
C ASN A 6 -13.71 1.58 9.61
N LEU A 7 -13.18 0.46 9.16
CA LEU A 7 -11.74 0.24 9.04
C LEU A 7 -11.16 1.18 7.97
N LYS A 8 -10.23 2.04 8.35
CA LYS A 8 -9.60 3.02 7.45
C LYS A 8 -8.29 2.50 6.88
N ILE A 9 -8.21 2.38 5.56
CA ILE A 9 -7.02 1.89 4.86
C ILE A 9 -6.47 2.97 3.94
N LEU A 10 -5.20 3.33 4.13
CA LEU A 10 -4.45 4.16 3.20
C LEU A 10 -3.57 3.26 2.32
N ASN A 11 -3.87 3.21 1.02
CA ASN A 11 -3.09 2.48 0.03
C ASN A 11 -2.09 3.40 -0.66
N ILE A 12 -0.81 3.03 -0.69
CA ILE A 12 0.25 3.85 -1.31
C ILE A 12 1.00 3.03 -2.35
N ILE A 13 1.06 3.51 -3.60
CA ILE A 13 1.83 2.89 -4.67
C ILE A 13 2.68 3.89 -5.44
N SER A 14 3.95 3.56 -5.62
CA SER A 14 4.89 4.32 -6.46
C SER A 14 5.24 3.60 -7.76
N GLY A 15 4.37 2.73 -8.24
CA GLY A 15 4.61 1.81 -9.34
C GLY A 15 4.95 2.46 -10.68
N ALA A 16 5.31 1.62 -11.65
CA ALA A 16 5.55 1.99 -13.04
C ALA A 16 4.25 2.40 -13.76
N SER A 17 4.37 2.77 -15.03
CA SER A 17 3.20 3.10 -15.86
C SER A 17 2.29 1.89 -16.05
N GLN A 18 2.88 0.70 -16.22
CA GLN A 18 2.18 -0.58 -16.40
C GLN A 18 2.98 -1.71 -15.75
N GLY A 19 2.27 -2.74 -15.26
CA GLY A 19 2.86 -3.93 -14.68
C GLY A 19 1.81 -4.80 -14.00
N GLY A 20 2.19 -6.02 -13.61
CA GLY A 20 1.31 -6.96 -12.92
C GLY A 20 0.88 -6.48 -11.55
N ALA A 21 1.83 -5.92 -10.79
CA ALA A 21 1.56 -5.36 -9.47
C ALA A 21 0.61 -4.16 -9.54
N GLU A 22 0.78 -3.30 -10.54
CA GLU A 22 -0.06 -2.13 -10.76
C GLU A 22 -1.48 -2.50 -11.17
N LYS A 23 -1.64 -3.48 -12.06
CA LYS A 23 -2.97 -4.01 -12.44
C LYS A 23 -3.66 -4.66 -11.24
N PHE A 24 -2.91 -5.38 -10.42
CA PHE A 24 -3.48 -5.99 -9.22
C PHE A 24 -3.86 -4.93 -8.18
N PHE A 25 -3.04 -3.89 -7.99
CA PHE A 25 -3.37 -2.74 -7.14
C PHE A 25 -4.68 -2.06 -7.56
N GLU A 26 -4.88 -1.85 -8.85
CA GLU A 26 -6.12 -1.25 -9.39
C GLU A 26 -7.34 -2.13 -9.04
N ARG A 27 -7.26 -3.44 -9.27
CA ARG A 27 -8.34 -4.38 -8.91
C ARG A 27 -8.59 -4.44 -7.41
N PHE A 28 -7.53 -4.51 -6.63
CA PHE A 28 -7.61 -4.50 -5.17
C PHE A 28 -8.30 -3.25 -4.64
N SER A 29 -7.89 -2.07 -5.13
CA SER A 29 -8.49 -0.80 -4.71
C SER A 29 -9.99 -0.72 -5.04
N ILE A 30 -10.40 -1.22 -6.21
CA ILE A 30 -11.82 -1.30 -6.58
C ILE A 30 -12.57 -2.28 -5.68
N SER A 31 -11.98 -3.45 -5.39
CA SER A 31 -12.60 -4.45 -4.51
C SER A 31 -12.80 -3.92 -3.10
N ILE A 32 -11.79 -3.24 -2.54
CA ILE A 32 -11.89 -2.59 -1.23
C ILE A 32 -12.97 -1.50 -1.22
N GLN A 33 -13.06 -0.69 -2.28
CA GLN A 33 -14.06 0.37 -2.38
C GLN A 33 -15.51 -0.14 -2.31
N LYS A 34 -15.73 -1.39 -2.72
CA LYS A 34 -17.06 -2.03 -2.69
C LYS A 34 -17.39 -2.66 -1.34
N GLN A 35 -16.41 -2.80 -0.43
CA GLN A 35 -16.64 -3.44 0.87
C GLN A 35 -17.34 -2.51 1.85
N LYS A 36 -18.41 -2.99 2.46
CA LYS A 36 -19.07 -2.29 3.58
C LYS A 36 -18.16 -2.33 4.81
N GLY A 37 -18.13 -1.23 5.55
CA GLY A 37 -17.32 -1.13 6.77
C GLY A 37 -15.84 -0.85 6.51
N ILE A 38 -15.43 -0.56 5.26
CA ILE A 38 -14.09 -0.12 4.91
C ILE A 38 -14.15 1.26 4.25
N GLU A 39 -13.32 2.17 4.72
CA GLU A 39 -13.05 3.46 4.09
C GLU A 39 -11.62 3.47 3.58
N GLN A 40 -11.41 3.79 2.31
CA GLN A 40 -10.05 3.86 1.76
C GLN A 40 -9.71 5.24 1.22
N ARG A 41 -8.43 5.57 1.32
CA ARG A 41 -7.76 6.61 0.50
C ARG A 41 -6.58 5.99 -0.22
N VAL A 42 -6.22 6.60 -1.33
CA VAL A 42 -5.16 6.09 -2.21
C VAL A 42 -4.17 7.20 -2.52
N ILE A 43 -2.88 6.89 -2.43
CA ILE A 43 -1.79 7.76 -2.91
C ILE A 43 -1.08 7.02 -4.04
N ILE A 44 -0.98 7.65 -5.19
CA ILE A 44 -0.31 7.07 -6.35
C ILE A 44 0.76 8.00 -6.92
N LYS A 45 1.78 7.41 -7.53
CA LYS A 45 2.66 8.16 -8.43
C LYS A 45 1.85 8.66 -9.62
N LYS A 46 2.09 9.91 -10.04
CA LYS A 46 1.42 10.56 -11.18
C LYS A 46 1.33 9.62 -12.38
N ASN A 47 0.12 9.27 -12.78
CA ASN A 47 -0.19 8.44 -13.94
C ASN A 47 -1.63 8.74 -14.39
N LYS A 48 -1.77 9.49 -15.49
CA LYS A 48 -3.07 10.00 -15.97
C LYS A 48 -4.11 8.88 -16.17
N ARG A 49 -3.70 7.75 -16.77
CA ARG A 49 -4.61 6.61 -17.00
C ARG A 49 -5.12 6.03 -15.69
N ARG A 50 -4.21 5.72 -14.77
CA ARG A 50 -4.56 5.13 -13.46
C ARG A 50 -5.41 6.07 -12.62
N CYS A 51 -5.06 7.35 -12.58
CA CYS A 51 -5.85 8.37 -11.87
C CYS A 51 -7.28 8.43 -12.37
N ASN A 52 -7.47 8.52 -13.68
CA ASN A 52 -8.80 8.56 -14.28
C ASN A 52 -9.58 7.29 -13.97
N PHE A 53 -8.96 6.13 -14.12
CA PHE A 53 -9.57 4.84 -13.84
C PHE A 53 -10.03 4.70 -12.37
N LEU A 54 -9.20 5.08 -11.42
CA LEU A 54 -9.55 5.02 -10.00
C LEU A 54 -10.65 6.04 -9.64
N ARG A 55 -10.59 7.27 -10.18
CA ARG A 55 -11.63 8.29 -9.97
C ARG A 55 -12.98 7.87 -10.54
N GLN A 56 -13.03 7.26 -11.71
CA GLN A 56 -14.26 6.70 -12.30
C GLN A 56 -14.91 5.65 -11.39
N ASN A 57 -14.08 4.92 -10.61
CA ASN A 57 -14.55 3.98 -9.60
C ASN A 57 -14.80 4.62 -8.21
N LYS A 58 -14.94 5.96 -8.15
CA LYS A 58 -15.24 6.73 -6.93
C LYS A 58 -14.20 6.58 -5.81
N ILE A 59 -12.95 6.27 -6.17
CA ILE A 59 -11.85 6.15 -5.21
C ILE A 59 -11.24 7.52 -4.99
N MET A 60 -11.17 7.94 -3.72
CA MET A 60 -10.51 9.17 -3.31
C MET A 60 -9.00 8.97 -3.35
N LEU A 61 -8.30 9.76 -4.18
CA LEU A 61 -6.86 9.61 -4.38
C LEU A 61 -6.11 10.93 -4.44
N GLU A 62 -4.84 10.87 -4.07
CA GLU A 62 -3.84 11.92 -4.28
C GLU A 62 -2.72 11.45 -5.20
N GLU A 63 -2.23 12.36 -6.03
CA GLU A 63 -1.14 12.13 -6.96
C GLU A 63 0.13 12.80 -6.45
N LEU A 64 1.19 12.01 -6.23
CA LEU A 64 2.48 12.51 -5.80
C LEU A 64 3.57 12.16 -6.81
N ALA A 65 4.68 12.86 -6.76
CA ALA A 65 5.72 12.73 -7.78
C ALA A 65 6.58 11.47 -7.61
N PHE A 66 6.86 11.05 -6.38
CA PHE A 66 7.77 9.93 -6.07
C PHE A 66 9.09 10.00 -6.86
N ARG A 67 9.73 11.17 -6.88
CA ARG A 67 10.89 11.47 -7.74
C ARG A 67 12.09 10.61 -7.39
N SER A 68 12.48 10.60 -6.12
CA SER A 68 13.68 9.92 -5.64
C SER A 68 13.51 9.45 -4.21
N LYS A 69 14.53 8.77 -3.70
CA LYS A 69 14.64 8.39 -2.29
C LYS A 69 14.66 9.61 -1.34
N PHE A 70 15.13 10.75 -1.82
CA PHE A 70 15.22 12.01 -1.08
C PHE A 70 14.06 12.97 -1.37
N ASP A 71 12.93 12.46 -1.84
CA ASP A 71 11.74 13.27 -2.12
C ASP A 71 11.02 13.64 -0.80
N PHE A 72 11.58 14.65 -0.10
CA PHE A 72 11.02 15.16 1.15
C PHE A 72 9.61 15.73 0.98
N TYR A 73 9.28 16.27 -0.19
CA TYR A 73 7.94 16.77 -0.45
C TYR A 73 6.91 15.65 -0.44
N THR A 74 7.18 14.54 -1.15
CA THR A 74 6.32 13.36 -1.14
C THR A 74 6.18 12.78 0.28
N ARG A 75 7.29 12.66 1.04
CA ARG A 75 7.23 12.20 2.44
C ARG A 75 6.36 13.09 3.32
N LYS A 76 6.52 14.42 3.23
CA LYS A 76 5.70 15.39 3.98
C LYS A 76 4.22 15.29 3.61
N LYS A 77 3.90 15.10 2.33
CA LYS A 77 2.52 14.91 1.86
C LYS A 77 1.90 13.61 2.35
N ILE A 78 2.64 12.50 2.31
CA ILE A 78 2.19 11.21 2.88
C ILE A 78 1.88 11.39 4.38
N LYS A 79 2.79 12.00 5.14
CA LYS A 79 2.57 12.28 6.57
C LYS A 79 1.31 13.11 6.80
N LYS A 80 1.08 14.17 6.03
CA LYS A 80 -0.12 15.00 6.13
C LYS A 80 -1.39 14.20 5.83
N VAL A 81 -1.41 13.37 4.80
CA VAL A 81 -2.57 12.51 4.50
C VAL A 81 -2.87 11.55 5.63
N ILE A 82 -1.84 10.98 6.26
CA ILE A 82 -1.99 10.10 7.44
C ILE A 82 -2.60 10.87 8.62
N GLU A 83 -2.11 12.07 8.90
CA GLU A 83 -2.61 12.93 9.97
C GLU A 83 -4.08 13.34 9.76
N ASP A 84 -4.44 13.67 8.52
CA ASP A 84 -5.80 14.12 8.15
C ASP A 84 -6.80 12.94 8.08
N PHE A 85 -6.38 11.82 7.52
CA PHE A 85 -7.26 10.64 7.30
C PHE A 85 -7.33 9.73 8.54
N LYS A 86 -6.26 9.67 9.33
CA LYS A 86 -6.12 8.79 10.50
C LYS A 86 -6.44 7.33 10.16
N PRO A 87 -5.65 6.70 9.27
CA PRO A 87 -5.87 5.32 8.89
C PRO A 87 -5.58 4.38 10.05
N ASP A 88 -6.25 3.22 10.09
CA ASP A 88 -5.89 2.09 10.95
C ASP A 88 -4.75 1.29 10.31
N ILE A 89 -4.73 1.23 8.98
CA ILE A 89 -3.72 0.50 8.19
C ILE A 89 -3.17 1.42 7.09
N VAL A 90 -1.84 1.45 6.97
CA VAL A 90 -1.13 1.99 5.80
C VAL A 90 -0.54 0.82 5.03
N LEU A 91 -1.10 0.51 3.86
CA LEU A 91 -0.64 -0.56 2.98
C LEU A 91 0.19 0.03 1.84
N SER A 92 1.47 -0.24 1.85
CA SER A 92 2.40 0.20 0.82
C SER A 92 2.71 -0.91 -0.19
N TRP A 93 2.76 -0.52 -1.45
CA TRP A 93 3.01 -1.40 -2.57
C TRP A 93 4.38 -1.09 -3.18
N MET A 94 5.25 -2.11 -3.19
CA MET A 94 6.61 -2.03 -3.75
C MET A 94 7.57 -1.13 -2.97
N ASN A 95 8.85 -1.25 -3.30
CA ASN A 95 9.98 -0.68 -2.55
C ASN A 95 9.86 0.78 -2.14
N ARG A 96 9.59 1.66 -3.13
CA ARG A 96 9.65 3.11 -2.90
C ARG A 96 8.53 3.61 -2.01
N ALA A 97 7.32 3.05 -2.17
CA ALA A 97 6.19 3.40 -1.31
C ALA A 97 6.47 2.99 0.14
N SER A 98 7.01 1.78 0.34
CA SER A 98 7.35 1.25 1.67
C SER A 98 8.45 2.05 2.38
N ASP A 99 9.50 2.44 1.64
CA ASP A 99 10.57 3.29 2.17
C ASP A 99 10.10 4.72 2.57
N MET A 100 8.96 5.16 2.04
CA MET A 100 8.41 6.50 2.32
C MET A 100 7.41 6.55 3.46
N ILE A 101 7.03 5.43 4.05
CA ILE A 101 6.17 5.41 5.25
C ILE A 101 6.91 6.11 6.40
N PRO A 102 6.27 7.04 7.13
CA PRO A 102 6.88 7.67 8.29
C PRO A 102 7.30 6.65 9.36
N VAL A 103 8.46 6.85 9.97
CA VAL A 103 8.97 6.00 11.06
C VAL A 103 8.25 6.30 12.38
N ASP A 104 7.91 7.58 12.61
CA ASP A 104 7.18 8.03 13.78
C ASP A 104 5.68 7.72 13.63
N ARG A 105 5.24 6.64 14.28
CA ARG A 105 3.93 6.02 14.08
C ARG A 105 3.32 5.57 15.40
N ASN A 106 2.31 6.27 15.84
CA ASN A 106 1.65 5.90 17.09
C ASN A 106 0.26 5.27 16.92
N ASN A 107 -0.38 5.43 15.74
CA ASN A 107 -1.82 5.18 15.63
C ASN A 107 -2.25 4.29 14.45
N TYR A 108 -1.34 3.66 13.70
CA TYR A 108 -1.68 2.76 12.60
C TYR A 108 -0.69 1.61 12.48
N LYS A 109 -1.09 0.52 11.82
CA LYS A 109 -0.19 -0.56 11.40
C LYS A 109 0.26 -0.33 9.96
N SER A 110 1.57 -0.43 9.73
CA SER A 110 2.14 -0.33 8.39
C SER A 110 2.43 -1.71 7.83
N ILE A 111 1.95 -1.94 6.60
CA ILE A 111 2.09 -3.21 5.92
C ILE A 111 2.75 -2.97 4.57
N GLY A 112 3.84 -3.67 4.29
CA GLY A 112 4.50 -3.65 2.99
C GLY A 112 4.11 -4.88 2.16
N ARG A 113 3.65 -4.67 0.91
CA ARG A 113 3.34 -5.76 0.00
C ARG A 113 4.45 -5.94 -1.03
N LEU A 114 5.01 -7.14 -1.07
CA LEU A 114 6.03 -7.57 -2.03
C LEU A 114 5.39 -8.41 -3.13
N GLY A 115 5.70 -8.07 -4.38
CA GLY A 115 5.34 -8.84 -5.57
C GLY A 115 6.58 -9.37 -6.30
N GLY A 116 7.74 -9.44 -5.62
CA GLY A 116 9.02 -9.90 -6.16
C GLY A 116 10.10 -9.93 -5.07
N TYR A 117 11.31 -10.34 -5.44
CA TYR A 117 12.48 -10.44 -4.57
C TYR A 117 13.13 -9.06 -4.38
N TYR A 118 12.50 -8.22 -3.59
CA TYR A 118 12.96 -6.86 -3.34
C TYR A 118 13.93 -6.78 -2.17
N LYS A 119 14.77 -5.73 -2.15
CA LYS A 119 15.69 -5.47 -1.04
C LYS A 119 14.90 -5.13 0.23
N ILE A 120 15.00 -5.99 1.24
CA ILE A 120 14.26 -5.89 2.51
C ILE A 120 14.52 -4.57 3.24
N LYS A 121 15.69 -3.96 3.08
CA LYS A 121 16.00 -2.65 3.68
C LYS A 121 15.01 -1.53 3.31
N ASN A 122 14.28 -1.66 2.22
CA ASN A 122 13.27 -0.68 1.82
C ASN A 122 11.95 -0.83 2.58
N TYR A 123 11.81 -1.88 3.39
CA TYR A 123 10.61 -2.22 4.16
C TYR A 123 10.77 -2.07 5.66
N LEU A 124 11.93 -1.58 6.14
CA LEU A 124 12.22 -1.41 7.58
C LEU A 124 11.23 -0.48 8.29
N ASN A 125 10.51 0.34 7.54
CA ASN A 125 9.43 1.18 8.05
C ASN A 125 8.08 0.44 8.13
N CYS A 126 8.00 -0.84 7.80
CA CYS A 126 6.78 -1.64 7.89
C CYS A 126 6.77 -2.48 9.18
N ASP A 127 5.58 -2.65 9.78
CA ASP A 127 5.39 -3.55 10.92
C ASP A 127 5.22 -5.01 10.45
N TYR A 128 4.55 -5.18 9.30
CA TYR A 128 4.22 -6.46 8.70
C TYR A 128 4.51 -6.46 7.21
N LEU A 129 4.76 -7.65 6.66
CA LEU A 129 4.95 -7.85 5.22
C LEU A 129 3.95 -8.85 4.66
N ILE A 130 3.51 -8.60 3.43
CA ILE A 130 2.71 -9.51 2.64
C ILE A 130 3.52 -9.93 1.41
N ALA A 131 3.68 -11.24 1.24
CA ALA A 131 4.23 -11.86 0.05
C ALA A 131 3.09 -12.40 -0.83
N ASN A 132 3.17 -12.24 -2.15
CA ASN A 132 2.15 -12.75 -3.07
C ASN A 132 2.42 -14.19 -3.54
N THR A 133 3.58 -14.78 -3.16
CA THR A 133 3.91 -16.20 -3.34
C THR A 133 4.59 -16.75 -2.09
N GLU A 134 4.53 -18.06 -1.89
CA GLU A 134 5.25 -18.71 -0.78
C GLU A 134 6.76 -18.55 -0.91
N ASP A 135 7.31 -18.60 -2.13
CA ASP A 135 8.75 -18.40 -2.35
C ASP A 135 9.20 -17.02 -1.92
N ILE A 136 8.41 -15.97 -2.18
CA ILE A 136 8.73 -14.62 -1.72
C ILE A 136 8.62 -14.53 -0.20
N LYS A 137 7.66 -15.22 0.43
CA LYS A 137 7.57 -15.30 1.89
C LYS A 137 8.83 -15.94 2.47
N THR A 138 9.24 -17.07 1.93
CA THR A 138 10.48 -17.76 2.33
C THR A 138 11.70 -16.85 2.19
N TYR A 139 11.83 -16.18 1.03
CA TYR A 139 12.91 -15.21 0.79
C TYR A 139 12.93 -14.10 1.86
N ILE A 140 11.78 -13.52 2.21
CA ILE A 140 11.70 -12.45 3.22
C ILE A 140 12.21 -12.94 4.57
N ILE A 141 11.82 -14.16 4.97
CA ILE A 141 12.25 -14.77 6.24
C ILE A 141 13.76 -15.06 6.22
N GLU A 142 14.28 -15.58 5.13
CA GLU A 142 15.72 -15.84 4.95
C GLU A 142 16.57 -14.56 4.97
N GLN A 143 15.98 -13.40 4.63
CA GLN A 143 16.62 -12.09 4.78
C GLN A 143 16.56 -11.55 6.23
N GLY A 144 16.08 -12.34 7.19
CA GLY A 144 16.08 -12.02 8.61
C GLY A 144 14.81 -11.33 9.13
N TRP A 145 13.71 -11.34 8.37
CA TRP A 145 12.45 -10.83 8.86
C TRP A 145 11.77 -11.83 9.79
N ASP A 146 11.08 -11.32 10.82
CA ASP A 146 10.34 -12.14 11.77
C ASP A 146 9.24 -12.95 11.05
N PRO A 147 9.27 -14.29 11.10
CA PRO A 147 8.29 -15.14 10.42
C PRO A 147 6.83 -14.86 10.84
N GLU A 148 6.61 -14.44 12.09
CA GLU A 148 5.26 -14.12 12.58
C GLU A 148 4.70 -12.81 12.03
N LYS A 149 5.54 -12.01 11.38
CA LYS A 149 5.18 -10.74 10.74
C LYS A 149 5.15 -10.80 9.22
N VAL A 150 5.25 -12.00 8.64
CA VAL A 150 5.21 -12.20 7.18
C VAL A 150 4.04 -13.09 6.81
N PHE A 151 3.16 -12.58 5.97
CA PHE A 151 1.94 -13.29 5.55
C PHE A 151 1.98 -13.60 4.06
N TYR A 152 1.59 -14.81 3.69
CA TYR A 152 1.32 -15.16 2.31
C TYR A 152 -0.13 -14.81 1.96
N ILE A 153 -0.32 -13.88 1.04
CA ILE A 153 -1.63 -13.50 0.51
C ILE A 153 -1.48 -13.39 -1.01
N PRO A 154 -1.96 -14.41 -1.77
CA PRO A 154 -1.83 -14.42 -3.22
C PRO A 154 -2.65 -13.32 -3.90
N ASN A 155 -2.33 -13.07 -5.17
CA ASN A 155 -3.17 -12.23 -6.00
C ASN A 155 -4.47 -13.00 -6.33
N PHE A 156 -5.61 -12.34 -6.18
CA PHE A 156 -6.88 -12.89 -6.64
C PHE A 156 -7.16 -12.48 -8.10
N VAL A 157 -7.94 -13.29 -8.78
CA VAL A 157 -8.55 -12.99 -10.08
C VAL A 157 -10.05 -12.95 -9.88
N GLU A 158 -10.71 -11.94 -10.44
CA GLU A 158 -12.17 -11.94 -10.47
C GLU A 158 -12.65 -13.14 -11.29
N LYS A 159 -13.54 -13.95 -10.72
CA LYS A 159 -14.26 -14.96 -11.51
C LYS A 159 -15.10 -14.21 -12.54
N LYS A 160 -14.91 -14.57 -13.81
CA LYS A 160 -15.77 -14.14 -14.90
C LYS A 160 -17.17 -14.72 -14.74
#